data_53648e3dbe86f394d71109e2af336241
#
_entry.id   53648e3dbe86f394d71109e2af336241
#
_cell.length_a   1.000
_cell.length_b   1.000
_cell.length_c   1.000
_cell.angle_alpha   90.00
_cell.angle_beta   90.00
_cell.angle_gamma   90.00
#
_symmetry.space_group_name_H-M   'P 1'
#
loop_
_entity.id
_entity.type
_entity.pdbx_description
1 polymer ?
#
loop_
_entity_poly.entity_id
_entity_poly.type
_entity_poly.pdbx_seq_one_letter_code
_entity_poly.pdbx_strand_id
1 'polypeptide(L)'
;MGIGRMAPVRGHSVFSRQIRSIAGGHGIATVQILRSPLLYLIEMFFWRLSFLVIPTAALTLGVTQSGLKKPTFSKDIAPIVYKRCVSCHSDSHIAPFSLVGYQNVRDHAATIAKVTALGVMPPWKAKAGYGEFKDVQALSNDEKAMIEQWSKSGAPEGDASETPVPPTFVPGWRLGQPDLIIAPPKPTTIPPEGSDFFRDYLIDPHVTKPTWVRAVDFMPLNSGTVHHIIPSLVSKDEVEKLKKIKFDFDDDSWKQKSIGEIKKYNVLGFWSTGAPPFESPIDTAFLINPGDQIVLDVHYKTTGKSEIEQPKVAFYNLKDAPKDEMSVNVVAAGDIYVQPGEVSRFYAIGNKTKVKTTIYAVWPHMHYIGRTFKAWVKFPEGYSKPLIAIESWDPEWQLLYHLKSPMVLPIGSKIYVTGTYDNSSKNPRNPNFPPKVIESGESSKDEMLFFELFQVEEKPKIGKGK
;
A
#
# COMPACT_ATOMS: atom_id res chain seq x y z
N MET A 1 -63.12 -18.87 -4.52
CA MET A 1 -63.57 -17.73 -5.31
C MET A 1 -62.70 -16.55 -4.87
N GLY A 2 -61.91 -15.88 -5.60
CA GLY A 2 -61.64 -15.73 -6.98
C GLY A 2 -60.16 -15.33 -7.18
N ILE A 3 -59.67 -15.78 -8.29
CA ILE A 3 -58.32 -15.63 -8.80
C ILE A 3 -58.20 -14.24 -9.42
N GLY A 4 -57.20 -13.48 -9.08
CA GLY A 4 -56.80 -12.22 -9.77
C GLY A 4 -55.34 -12.21 -10.14
N ARG A 5 -55.01 -12.64 -11.35
CA ARG A 5 -53.69 -12.45 -11.99
C ARG A 5 -53.56 -10.96 -12.39
N MET A 6 -52.44 -10.37 -12.11
CA MET A 6 -51.98 -9.17 -12.83
C MET A 6 -50.60 -9.41 -13.44
N ALA A 7 -50.50 -9.05 -14.72
CA ALA A 7 -49.39 -9.23 -15.64
C ALA A 7 -48.28 -8.19 -15.46
N PRO A 8 -47.08 -8.41 -16.02
CA PRO A 8 -45.94 -7.53 -15.86
C PRO A 8 -45.98 -6.35 -16.83
N VAL A 9 -45.66 -5.16 -16.34
CA VAL A 9 -45.49 -3.94 -17.17
C VAL A 9 -44.05 -3.97 -17.73
N ARG A 10 -44.03 -4.01 -19.07
CA ARG A 10 -42.81 -3.79 -19.87
C ARG A 10 -42.56 -2.26 -19.94
N GLY A 11 -41.34 -1.85 -19.64
CA GLY A 11 -40.83 -0.54 -19.99
C GLY A 11 -39.64 -0.68 -20.93
N HIS A 12 -39.86 -0.45 -22.22
CA HIS A 12 -38.84 -0.35 -23.26
C HIS A 12 -38.17 1.03 -23.19
N SER A 13 -36.84 1.07 -23.27
CA SER A 13 -36.20 2.16 -24.01
C SER A 13 -35.03 1.59 -24.84
N VAL A 14 -35.30 1.56 -26.12
CA VAL A 14 -34.42 1.23 -27.24
C VAL A 14 -33.60 2.48 -27.55
N PHE A 15 -32.29 2.39 -27.57
CA PHE A 15 -31.42 3.24 -28.39
C PHE A 15 -30.49 2.37 -29.19
N SER A 16 -30.99 1.90 -30.35
CA SER A 16 -30.19 1.33 -31.41
C SER A 16 -29.67 2.49 -32.29
N ARG A 17 -28.34 2.64 -32.39
CA ARG A 17 -27.74 3.32 -33.54
C ARG A 17 -27.23 2.28 -34.52
N GLN A 18 -27.93 2.22 -35.64
CA GLN A 18 -27.52 1.51 -36.86
C GLN A 18 -26.20 2.10 -37.38
N ILE A 19 -25.21 1.24 -37.59
CA ILE A 19 -24.13 1.52 -38.53
C ILE A 19 -24.37 0.68 -39.75
N ARG A 20 -24.61 1.36 -40.87
CA ARG A 20 -24.82 0.78 -42.20
C ARG A 20 -23.54 0.13 -42.68
N SER A 21 -23.67 -1.13 -43.08
CA SER A 21 -22.73 -1.86 -43.90
C SER A 21 -22.68 -1.28 -45.29
N ILE A 22 -21.51 -1.01 -45.82
CA ILE A 22 -21.29 -0.90 -47.28
C ILE A 22 -20.33 -2.03 -47.63
N ALA A 23 -20.89 -3.00 -48.33
CA ALA A 23 -20.16 -4.04 -49.02
C ALA A 23 -19.69 -3.54 -50.40
N GLY A 24 -18.51 -3.91 -50.79
CA GLY A 24 -18.07 -3.77 -52.18
C GLY A 24 -16.55 -3.86 -52.38
N GLY A 25 -16.08 -4.90 -53.01
CA GLY A 25 -14.91 -4.88 -53.85
C GLY A 25 -13.68 -5.66 -53.42
N HIS A 26 -13.48 -6.80 -54.09
CA HIS A 26 -12.28 -7.61 -54.08
C HIS A 26 -11.02 -6.82 -54.50
N GLY A 27 -9.90 -7.03 -53.80
CA GLY A 27 -8.60 -6.57 -54.19
C GLY A 27 -7.51 -7.28 -53.42
N ILE A 28 -6.95 -8.35 -54.00
CA ILE A 28 -5.76 -9.03 -53.49
C ILE A 28 -4.56 -8.09 -53.72
N ALA A 29 -4.04 -7.52 -52.67
CA ALA A 29 -2.80 -6.75 -52.74
C ALA A 29 -1.60 -7.66 -52.44
N THR A 30 -0.87 -8.01 -53.50
CA THR A 30 0.42 -8.70 -53.44
C THR A 30 1.44 -7.70 -52.92
N VAL A 31 2.02 -7.95 -51.77
CA VAL A 31 3.15 -7.14 -51.22
C VAL A 31 4.42 -7.60 -51.92
N GLN A 32 4.90 -6.80 -52.87
CA GLN A 32 6.25 -6.91 -53.42
C GLN A 32 7.25 -6.36 -52.42
N ILE A 33 8.10 -7.23 -51.91
CA ILE A 33 9.27 -6.82 -51.10
C ILE A 33 10.35 -6.33 -52.06
N LEU A 34 10.52 -5.04 -52.22
CA LEU A 34 11.67 -4.43 -52.90
C LEU A 34 12.93 -4.64 -52.03
N ARG A 35 13.77 -5.57 -52.45
CA ARG A 35 15.14 -5.70 -51.91
C ARG A 35 15.99 -4.61 -52.54
N SER A 36 16.54 -3.75 -51.70
CA SER A 36 17.49 -2.68 -52.11
C SER A 36 18.86 -3.30 -52.46
N PRO A 37 19.54 -2.83 -53.49
CA PRO A 37 20.79 -3.41 -53.97
C PRO A 37 22.07 -2.90 -53.33
N LEU A 38 22.01 -2.66 -51.99
CA LEU A 38 23.18 -2.08 -51.27
C LEU A 38 23.97 -3.13 -50.45
N LEU A 39 23.73 -4.40 -50.62
CA LEU A 39 24.38 -5.49 -49.85
C LEU A 39 25.38 -6.34 -50.63
N TYR A 40 25.76 -5.94 -51.86
CA TYR A 40 26.70 -6.70 -52.73
C TYR A 40 28.10 -6.09 -52.89
N LEU A 41 28.47 -5.07 -52.12
CA LEU A 41 29.78 -4.38 -52.27
C LEU A 41 30.73 -4.55 -51.05
N ILE A 42 30.43 -5.41 -50.11
CA ILE A 42 31.31 -5.61 -48.93
C ILE A 42 32.07 -6.95 -48.94
N GLU A 43 31.78 -7.88 -49.86
CA GLU A 43 32.43 -9.23 -49.88
C GLU A 43 33.65 -9.36 -50.83
N MET A 44 34.14 -8.32 -51.49
CA MET A 44 35.27 -8.45 -52.43
C MET A 44 36.54 -7.71 -52.01
N PHE A 45 36.78 -7.38 -50.74
CA PHE A 45 38.00 -6.66 -50.33
C PHE A 45 38.88 -7.37 -49.30
N PHE A 46 38.69 -8.70 -49.09
CA PHE A 46 39.53 -9.45 -48.16
C PHE A 46 40.26 -10.61 -48.79
N TRP A 47 40.99 -10.35 -49.92
CA TRP A 47 42.03 -11.24 -50.38
C TRP A 47 43.19 -10.47 -51.02
N ARG A 48 44.16 -10.09 -50.18
CA ARG A 48 45.61 -9.90 -50.43
C ARG A 48 46.17 -8.93 -49.42
N LEU A 49 46.64 -9.42 -48.30
CA LEU A 49 47.78 -8.84 -47.60
C LEU A 49 48.53 -9.97 -46.87
N SER A 50 49.65 -10.27 -47.45
CA SER A 50 50.62 -11.29 -47.02
C SER A 50 51.29 -10.88 -45.73
N PHE A 51 51.50 -11.85 -44.86
CA PHE A 51 52.48 -12.04 -43.81
C PHE A 51 53.53 -10.93 -43.63
N LEU A 52 53.36 -10.18 -42.54
CA LEU A 52 54.48 -9.53 -41.86
C LEU A 52 54.41 -10.04 -40.38
N VAL A 53 55.27 -10.99 -40.09
CA VAL A 53 55.47 -11.50 -38.70
C VAL A 53 56.26 -10.43 -37.98
N ILE A 54 55.59 -9.63 -37.17
CA ILE A 54 56.25 -8.82 -36.14
C ILE A 54 56.18 -9.66 -34.82
N PRO A 55 57.31 -9.90 -34.16
CA PRO A 55 57.29 -10.54 -32.86
C PRO A 55 56.72 -9.53 -31.86
N THR A 56 55.42 -9.60 -31.59
CA THR A 56 54.81 -8.91 -30.46
C THR A 56 55.30 -9.54 -29.17
N ALA A 57 56.24 -8.87 -28.53
CA ALA A 57 56.54 -9.12 -27.13
C ALA A 57 55.20 -8.96 -26.40
N ALA A 58 54.69 -10.09 -25.86
CA ALA A 58 53.51 -10.11 -25.02
C ALA A 58 53.85 -9.34 -23.75
N LEU A 59 53.57 -8.04 -23.74
CA LEU A 59 53.47 -7.26 -22.52
C LEU A 59 52.20 -7.77 -21.80
N THR A 60 52.35 -8.78 -20.98
CA THR A 60 51.35 -9.16 -20.02
C THR A 60 51.20 -7.98 -19.05
N LEU A 61 50.39 -7.03 -19.39
CA LEU A 61 49.77 -6.13 -18.41
C LEU A 61 49.01 -7.04 -17.45
N GLY A 62 49.68 -7.38 -16.38
CA GLY A 62 49.00 -7.95 -15.21
C GLY A 62 47.98 -6.92 -14.79
N VAL A 63 46.75 -7.08 -15.25
CA VAL A 63 45.59 -6.48 -14.59
C VAL A 63 45.60 -7.11 -13.22
N THR A 64 46.28 -6.43 -12.30
CA THR A 64 46.05 -6.67 -10.87
C THR A 64 44.57 -6.41 -10.71
N GLN A 65 43.75 -7.48 -10.74
CA GLN A 65 42.43 -7.45 -10.15
C GLN A 65 42.67 -6.93 -8.75
N SER A 66 42.54 -5.63 -8.56
CA SER A 66 42.40 -5.03 -7.24
C SER A 66 41.25 -5.81 -6.63
N GLY A 67 41.58 -6.74 -5.74
CA GLY A 67 40.61 -7.66 -5.15
C GLY A 67 39.52 -6.79 -4.55
N LEU A 68 38.36 -6.73 -5.18
CA LEU A 68 37.18 -6.11 -4.63
C LEU A 68 37.03 -6.73 -3.25
N LYS A 69 37.26 -5.94 -2.21
CA LYS A 69 37.21 -6.37 -0.83
C LYS A 69 35.83 -6.99 -0.64
N LYS A 70 35.77 -8.29 -0.30
CA LYS A 70 34.51 -9.00 -0.13
C LYS A 70 33.72 -8.32 0.99
N PRO A 71 32.43 -8.04 0.80
CA PRO A 71 31.61 -7.45 1.85
C PRO A 71 31.64 -8.34 3.10
N THR A 72 31.63 -7.71 4.26
CA THR A 72 31.55 -8.37 5.56
C THR A 72 30.27 -7.97 6.29
N PHE A 73 29.79 -8.82 7.21
CA PHE A 73 28.63 -8.50 8.02
C PHE A 73 28.82 -7.20 8.79
N SER A 74 29.90 -7.15 9.59
CA SER A 74 30.13 -6.06 10.55
C SER A 74 30.14 -4.69 9.89
N LYS A 75 30.86 -4.56 8.78
CA LYS A 75 31.07 -3.27 8.14
C LYS A 75 29.98 -2.91 7.12
N ASP A 76 29.55 -3.90 6.32
CA ASP A 76 28.78 -3.62 5.11
C ASP A 76 27.32 -4.04 5.23
N ILE A 77 27.02 -5.18 5.88
CA ILE A 77 25.67 -5.77 5.92
C ILE A 77 24.88 -5.34 7.16
N ALA A 78 25.49 -5.30 8.33
CA ALA A 78 24.82 -4.91 9.57
C ALA A 78 24.18 -3.51 9.47
N PRO A 79 24.83 -2.47 8.89
CA PRO A 79 24.20 -1.18 8.70
C PRO A 79 22.94 -1.24 7.85
N ILE A 80 22.93 -2.06 6.79
CA ILE A 80 21.77 -2.24 5.91
C ILE A 80 20.64 -2.96 6.67
N VAL A 81 20.95 -4.09 7.28
CA VAL A 81 20.00 -4.93 8.01
C VAL A 81 19.38 -4.17 9.18
N TYR A 82 20.19 -3.47 9.96
CA TYR A 82 19.73 -2.73 11.13
C TYR A 82 18.85 -1.52 10.74
N LYS A 83 19.08 -0.94 9.57
CA LYS A 83 18.27 0.17 9.06
C LYS A 83 16.98 -0.29 8.38
N ARG A 84 16.98 -1.45 7.70
CA ARG A 84 15.91 -1.83 6.76
C ARG A 84 15.09 -3.05 7.21
N CYS A 85 15.59 -3.88 8.11
CA CYS A 85 15.02 -5.19 8.39
C CYS A 85 14.58 -5.35 9.85
N VAL A 86 15.40 -4.92 10.81
CA VAL A 86 15.17 -5.25 12.22
C VAL A 86 13.96 -4.58 12.85
N SER A 87 13.42 -3.52 12.24
CA SER A 87 12.12 -2.95 12.68
C SER A 87 10.97 -3.96 12.67
N CYS A 88 11.08 -5.00 11.84
CA CYS A 88 10.15 -6.12 11.79
C CYS A 88 10.82 -7.42 12.29
N HIS A 89 12.10 -7.62 12.01
CA HIS A 89 12.87 -8.81 12.31
C HIS A 89 13.74 -8.64 13.57
N SER A 90 13.11 -8.43 14.71
CA SER A 90 13.74 -8.46 16.04
C SER A 90 12.93 -9.33 16.99
N ASP A 91 13.51 -9.70 18.12
CA ASP A 91 12.93 -10.67 19.07
C ASP A 91 11.56 -10.24 19.65
N SER A 92 11.28 -8.95 19.65
CA SER A 92 10.02 -8.37 20.13
C SER A 92 9.03 -8.03 19.03
N HIS A 93 9.30 -8.39 17.75
CA HIS A 93 8.52 -7.96 16.60
C HIS A 93 7.92 -9.13 15.80
N ILE A 94 7.17 -8.77 14.78
CA ILE A 94 6.17 -9.54 14.02
C ILE A 94 6.76 -10.65 13.16
N ALA A 95 8.00 -10.49 12.69
CA ALA A 95 8.60 -11.44 11.77
C ALA A 95 8.92 -12.77 12.48
N PRO A 96 8.87 -13.90 11.76
CA PRO A 96 9.01 -15.24 12.37
C PRO A 96 10.42 -15.54 12.89
N PHE A 97 11.39 -14.66 12.64
CA PHE A 97 12.78 -14.81 13.10
C PHE A 97 13.44 -13.44 13.24
N SER A 98 14.41 -13.36 14.13
CA SER A 98 15.22 -12.17 14.36
C SER A 98 16.35 -12.06 13.34
N LEU A 99 16.68 -10.83 12.95
CA LEU A 99 17.88 -10.48 12.18
C LEU A 99 18.83 -9.57 12.97
N VAL A 100 18.76 -9.63 14.29
CA VAL A 100 19.69 -8.95 15.19
C VAL A 100 20.92 -9.83 15.43
N GLY A 101 22.10 -9.31 15.13
CA GLY A 101 23.38 -10.00 15.31
C GLY A 101 23.80 -10.89 14.13
N TYR A 102 25.11 -11.14 14.05
CA TYR A 102 25.73 -11.84 12.91
C TYR A 102 25.14 -13.21 12.65
N GLN A 103 25.02 -14.06 13.68
CA GLN A 103 24.58 -15.44 13.50
C GLN A 103 23.19 -15.54 12.88
N ASN A 104 22.25 -14.73 13.38
CA ASN A 104 20.88 -14.69 12.86
C ASN A 104 20.84 -14.29 11.38
N VAL A 105 21.62 -13.29 10.99
CA VAL A 105 21.66 -12.82 9.60
C VAL A 105 22.37 -13.81 8.68
N ARG A 106 23.45 -14.43 9.16
CA ARG A 106 24.21 -15.45 8.42
C ARG A 106 23.35 -16.69 8.12
N ASP A 107 22.61 -17.18 9.09
CA ASP A 107 21.79 -18.39 8.95
C ASP A 107 20.67 -18.18 7.89
N HIS A 108 20.29 -16.93 7.65
CA HIS A 108 19.29 -16.53 6.65
C HIS A 108 19.91 -15.90 5.38
N ALA A 109 21.24 -15.86 5.22
CA ALA A 109 21.93 -15.11 4.17
C ALA A 109 21.42 -15.40 2.75
N ALA A 110 21.24 -16.68 2.40
CA ALA A 110 20.75 -17.08 1.08
C ALA A 110 19.30 -16.64 0.85
N THR A 111 18.46 -16.76 1.87
CA THR A 111 17.06 -16.32 1.83
C THR A 111 16.98 -14.80 1.69
N ILE A 112 17.74 -14.06 2.49
CA ILE A 112 17.81 -12.60 2.44
C ILE A 112 18.21 -12.15 1.03
N ALA A 113 19.29 -12.70 0.47
CA ALA A 113 19.75 -12.38 -0.88
C ALA A 113 18.66 -12.64 -1.94
N LYS A 114 17.96 -13.76 -1.85
CA LYS A 114 16.88 -14.12 -2.77
C LYS A 114 15.69 -13.16 -2.68
N VAL A 115 15.15 -12.93 -1.48
CA VAL A 115 13.93 -12.13 -1.31
C VAL A 115 14.18 -10.65 -1.56
N THR A 116 15.39 -10.14 -1.30
CA THR A 116 15.77 -8.77 -1.60
C THR A 116 15.99 -8.54 -3.10
N ALA A 117 16.62 -9.49 -3.80
CA ALA A 117 16.75 -9.45 -5.25
C ALA A 117 15.39 -9.44 -5.96
N LEU A 118 14.43 -10.24 -5.47
CA LEU A 118 13.06 -10.30 -5.99
C LEU A 118 12.19 -9.08 -5.59
N GLY A 119 12.66 -8.21 -4.69
CA GLY A 119 11.88 -7.08 -4.18
C GLY A 119 10.68 -7.50 -3.32
N VAL A 120 10.71 -8.70 -2.76
CA VAL A 120 9.71 -9.17 -1.78
C VAL A 120 9.97 -8.51 -0.43
N MET A 121 11.24 -8.43 -0.02
CA MET A 121 11.68 -7.75 1.21
C MET A 121 12.74 -6.69 0.91
N PRO A 122 12.73 -5.57 1.64
CA PRO A 122 11.65 -5.08 2.50
C PRO A 122 10.35 -4.83 1.73
N PRO A 123 9.18 -4.84 2.39
CA PRO A 123 7.86 -4.72 1.73
C PRO A 123 7.53 -3.29 1.31
N TRP A 124 8.40 -2.63 0.60
CA TRP A 124 8.24 -1.28 0.09
C TRP A 124 7.83 -1.30 -1.38
N LYS A 125 6.62 -0.80 -1.69
CA LYS A 125 6.03 -0.89 -3.04
C LYS A 125 6.01 0.43 -3.80
N ALA A 126 6.18 1.58 -3.14
CA ALA A 126 6.20 2.88 -3.83
C ALA A 126 7.41 2.98 -4.77
N LYS A 127 7.13 3.32 -6.04
CA LYS A 127 8.14 3.50 -7.09
C LYS A 127 8.97 4.75 -6.83
N ALA A 128 10.28 4.63 -6.90
CA ALA A 128 11.19 5.76 -6.83
C ALA A 128 10.89 6.79 -7.95
N GLY A 129 10.94 8.09 -7.60
CA GLY A 129 10.64 9.18 -8.53
C GLY A 129 9.15 9.47 -8.73
N TYR A 130 8.24 8.72 -8.08
CA TYR A 130 6.81 8.99 -8.05
C TYR A 130 6.35 9.29 -6.62
N GLY A 131 6.49 10.53 -6.22
CA GLY A 131 6.40 10.96 -4.83
C GLY A 131 7.74 10.81 -4.09
N GLU A 132 7.88 11.57 -3.02
CA GLU A 132 9.01 11.47 -2.09
C GLU A 132 8.49 11.18 -0.70
N PHE A 133 9.00 10.14 -0.06
CA PHE A 133 8.50 9.63 1.23
C PHE A 133 9.58 9.69 2.31
N LYS A 134 9.13 9.78 3.57
CA LYS A 134 9.97 9.51 4.74
C LYS A 134 10.20 8.01 4.88
N ASP A 135 11.19 7.64 5.64
CA ASP A 135 11.42 6.26 6.11
C ASP A 135 11.36 5.20 5.01
N VAL A 136 11.89 5.53 3.83
CA VAL A 136 11.95 4.61 2.68
C VAL A 136 12.66 3.33 3.07
N GLN A 137 11.94 2.21 3.02
CA GLN A 137 12.49 0.89 3.34
C GLN A 137 13.11 0.18 2.11
N ALA A 138 12.86 0.69 0.90
CA ALA A 138 13.42 0.11 -0.31
C ALA A 138 14.96 0.05 -0.26
N LEU A 139 15.52 -1.09 -0.68
CA LEU A 139 16.95 -1.23 -0.90
C LEU A 139 17.35 -0.60 -2.24
N SER A 140 18.50 0.07 -2.26
CA SER A 140 19.14 0.49 -3.50
C SER A 140 19.67 -0.74 -4.27
N ASN A 141 19.98 -0.56 -5.55
CA ASN A 141 20.61 -1.63 -6.34
C ASN A 141 21.98 -2.02 -5.77
N ASP A 142 22.73 -1.06 -5.25
CA ASP A 142 24.03 -1.31 -4.62
C ASP A 142 23.87 -2.10 -3.31
N GLU A 143 22.90 -1.77 -2.44
CA GLU A 143 22.59 -2.53 -1.23
C GLU A 143 22.20 -3.98 -1.58
N LYS A 144 21.38 -4.20 -2.61
CA LYS A 144 21.00 -5.54 -3.09
C LYS A 144 22.19 -6.32 -3.61
N ALA A 145 23.02 -5.70 -4.45
CA ALA A 145 24.25 -6.33 -4.99
C ALA A 145 25.23 -6.69 -3.87
N MET A 146 25.36 -5.83 -2.87
CA MET A 146 26.22 -6.07 -1.71
C MET A 146 25.75 -7.24 -0.87
N ILE A 147 24.44 -7.34 -0.59
CA ILE A 147 23.82 -8.49 0.11
C ILE A 147 24.05 -9.79 -0.69
N GLU A 148 23.83 -9.75 -2.00
CA GLU A 148 24.01 -10.91 -2.88
C GLU A 148 25.47 -11.37 -2.87
N GLN A 149 26.42 -10.45 -3.03
CA GLN A 149 27.86 -10.75 -3.01
C GLN A 149 28.31 -11.31 -1.67
N TRP A 150 27.85 -10.72 -0.56
CA TRP A 150 28.13 -11.21 0.79
C TRP A 150 27.65 -12.65 0.98
N SER A 151 26.41 -12.93 0.64
CA SER A 151 25.82 -14.27 0.73
C SER A 151 26.60 -15.28 -0.11
N LYS A 152 26.92 -14.97 -1.38
CA LYS A 152 27.71 -15.82 -2.29
C LYS A 152 29.13 -16.05 -1.83
N SER A 153 29.73 -15.15 -1.06
CA SER A 153 31.09 -15.29 -0.56
C SER A 153 31.21 -16.07 0.76
N GLY A 154 30.12 -16.70 1.20
CA GLY A 154 30.07 -17.50 2.43
C GLY A 154 29.67 -16.71 3.67
N ALA A 155 29.09 -15.54 3.48
CA ALA A 155 28.58 -14.66 4.54
C ALA A 155 29.60 -14.35 5.65
N PRO A 156 30.81 -13.84 5.34
CA PRO A 156 31.84 -13.61 6.35
C PRO A 156 31.43 -12.52 7.37
N GLU A 157 31.86 -12.71 8.65
CA GLU A 157 31.56 -11.74 9.71
C GLU A 157 32.33 -10.43 9.55
N GLY A 158 33.62 -10.54 9.30
CA GLY A 158 34.54 -9.39 9.35
C GLY A 158 35.07 -9.14 10.77
N ASP A 159 35.54 -7.92 11.02
CA ASP A 159 35.93 -7.48 12.34
C ASP A 159 34.70 -7.12 13.17
N ALA A 160 34.46 -7.88 14.23
CA ALA A 160 33.31 -7.68 15.12
C ALA A 160 33.27 -6.27 15.78
N SER A 161 34.44 -5.63 15.94
CA SER A 161 34.51 -4.26 16.47
C SER A 161 33.95 -3.19 15.54
N GLU A 162 33.82 -3.47 14.24
CA GLU A 162 33.19 -2.59 13.25
C GLU A 162 31.66 -2.73 13.22
N THR A 163 31.09 -3.71 13.97
CA THR A 163 29.63 -3.94 13.96
C THR A 163 28.92 -2.80 14.66
N PRO A 164 27.96 -2.10 14.01
CA PRO A 164 27.17 -1.07 14.66
C PRO A 164 26.32 -1.66 15.78
N VAL A 165 26.04 -0.84 16.79
CA VAL A 165 25.11 -1.23 17.86
C VAL A 165 23.72 -1.45 17.25
N PRO A 166 23.06 -2.61 17.49
CA PRO A 166 21.70 -2.84 17.02
C PRO A 166 20.73 -1.80 17.62
N PRO A 167 19.69 -1.41 16.88
CA PRO A 167 18.62 -0.62 17.45
C PRO A 167 17.98 -1.33 18.64
N THR A 168 17.70 -0.57 19.70
CA THR A 168 16.99 -1.07 20.87
C THR A 168 15.49 -0.91 20.64
N PHE A 169 14.72 -1.98 20.85
CA PHE A 169 13.28 -1.96 20.80
C PHE A 169 12.72 -2.09 22.21
N VAL A 170 11.88 -1.15 22.60
CA VAL A 170 11.21 -1.18 23.90
C VAL A 170 9.99 -2.08 23.79
N PRO A 171 9.84 -3.10 24.65
CA PRO A 171 8.61 -3.89 24.71
C PRO A 171 7.40 -3.00 25.07
N GLY A 172 6.26 -3.27 24.44
CA GLY A 172 5.04 -2.52 24.69
C GLY A 172 4.79 -1.40 23.69
N TRP A 173 4.24 -0.29 24.16
CA TRP A 173 3.90 0.85 23.32
C TRP A 173 5.13 1.60 22.82
N ARG A 174 5.26 1.75 21.51
CA ARG A 174 6.46 2.31 20.86
C ARG A 174 6.68 3.79 21.10
N LEU A 175 5.60 4.52 21.42
CA LEU A 175 5.65 5.96 21.75
C LEU A 175 5.62 6.25 23.26
N GLY A 176 5.85 5.23 24.11
CA GLY A 176 5.79 5.33 25.57
C GLY A 176 4.38 5.14 26.14
N GLN A 177 4.12 5.69 27.34
CA GLN A 177 2.83 5.53 28.00
C GLN A 177 1.73 6.28 27.24
N PRO A 178 0.67 5.62 26.77
CA PRO A 178 -0.45 6.27 26.10
C PRO A 178 -1.39 6.97 27.08
N ASP A 179 -2.11 7.98 26.59
CA ASP A 179 -3.14 8.67 27.34
C ASP A 179 -4.48 7.94 27.37
N LEU A 180 -4.77 7.17 26.29
CA LEU A 180 -6.01 6.42 26.13
C LEU A 180 -5.72 5.12 25.38
N ILE A 181 -6.35 4.03 25.81
CA ILE A 181 -6.30 2.73 25.14
C ILE A 181 -7.72 2.25 24.90
N ILE A 182 -8.00 1.80 23.68
CA ILE A 182 -9.23 1.09 23.34
C ILE A 182 -8.91 -0.33 22.90
N ALA A 183 -9.90 -1.23 23.04
CA ALA A 183 -9.85 -2.60 22.57
C ALA A 183 -11.27 -3.09 22.28
N PRO A 184 -11.45 -4.13 21.45
CA PRO A 184 -12.73 -4.85 21.37
C PRO A 184 -13.22 -5.26 22.76
N PRO A 185 -14.53 -5.25 23.02
CA PRO A 185 -15.07 -5.55 24.35
C PRO A 185 -14.82 -6.99 24.82
N LYS A 186 -14.57 -7.89 23.90
CA LYS A 186 -14.20 -9.30 24.14
C LYS A 186 -13.19 -9.78 23.10
N PRO A 187 -12.35 -10.78 23.42
CA PRO A 187 -11.48 -11.42 22.45
C PRO A 187 -12.27 -12.08 21.31
N THR A 188 -11.68 -12.12 20.13
CA THR A 188 -12.19 -12.81 18.96
C THR A 188 -11.45 -14.13 18.77
N THR A 189 -12.19 -15.22 18.59
CA THR A 189 -11.61 -16.52 18.23
C THR A 189 -11.39 -16.56 16.72
N ILE A 190 -10.15 -16.79 16.31
CA ILE A 190 -9.75 -16.97 14.93
C ILE A 190 -9.76 -18.46 14.61
N PRO A 191 -10.53 -18.93 13.61
CA PRO A 191 -10.57 -20.34 13.25
C PRO A 191 -9.24 -20.80 12.62
N PRO A 192 -8.91 -22.11 12.68
CA PRO A 192 -7.68 -22.61 12.08
C PRO A 192 -7.68 -22.53 10.55
N GLU A 193 -8.85 -22.59 9.92
CA GLU A 193 -9.04 -22.63 8.47
C GLU A 193 -10.24 -21.76 8.07
N GLY A 194 -10.27 -21.38 6.81
CA GLY A 194 -11.34 -20.56 6.25
C GLY A 194 -10.80 -19.35 5.52
N SER A 195 -11.71 -18.52 5.01
CA SER A 195 -11.35 -17.22 4.46
C SER A 195 -11.02 -16.25 5.59
N ASP A 196 -10.19 -15.26 5.30
CA ASP A 196 -10.05 -14.07 6.09
C ASP A 196 -11.40 -13.35 6.26
N PHE A 197 -11.55 -12.62 7.35
CA PHE A 197 -12.80 -11.97 7.69
C PHE A 197 -12.57 -10.65 8.42
N PHE A 198 -13.56 -9.77 8.36
CA PHE A 198 -13.54 -8.47 9.00
C PHE A 198 -14.45 -8.47 10.22
N ARG A 199 -14.09 -7.68 11.22
CA ARG A 199 -14.96 -7.33 12.33
C ARG A 199 -14.82 -5.86 12.68
N ASP A 200 -15.97 -5.23 12.84
CA ASP A 200 -16.05 -3.86 13.29
C ASP A 200 -16.56 -3.80 14.72
N TYR A 201 -15.92 -2.97 15.51
CA TYR A 201 -16.29 -2.75 16.90
C TYR A 201 -16.56 -1.27 17.10
N LEU A 202 -17.79 -0.93 17.51
CA LEU A 202 -18.12 0.43 17.93
C LEU A 202 -17.72 0.61 19.39
N ILE A 203 -16.73 1.46 19.63
CA ILE A 203 -16.10 1.63 20.93
C ILE A 203 -16.25 3.07 21.39
N ASP A 204 -16.80 3.29 22.60
CA ASP A 204 -16.80 4.58 23.26
C ASP A 204 -15.42 4.83 23.88
N PRO A 205 -14.68 5.85 23.46
CA PRO A 205 -13.39 6.20 24.05
C PRO A 205 -13.53 6.91 25.40
N HIS A 206 -14.76 7.16 25.86
CA HIS A 206 -15.10 7.80 27.15
C HIS A 206 -14.43 9.18 27.35
N VAL A 207 -14.22 9.93 26.28
CA VAL A 207 -13.71 11.29 26.40
C VAL A 207 -14.78 12.22 26.98
N THR A 208 -14.43 13.00 28.00
CA THR A 208 -15.34 13.93 28.70
C THR A 208 -15.18 15.39 28.31
N LYS A 209 -14.12 15.69 27.55
CA LYS A 209 -13.81 17.00 26.98
C LYS A 209 -13.22 16.84 25.58
N PRO A 210 -13.23 17.88 24.73
CA PRO A 210 -12.53 17.85 23.45
C PRO A 210 -11.09 17.39 23.63
N THR A 211 -10.70 16.31 22.95
CA THR A 211 -9.41 15.63 23.09
C THR A 211 -8.69 15.62 21.76
N TRP A 212 -7.47 16.14 21.74
CA TRP A 212 -6.64 16.23 20.54
C TRP A 212 -5.66 15.08 20.47
N VAL A 213 -5.88 14.16 19.55
CA VAL A 213 -5.04 12.99 19.32
C VAL A 213 -3.95 13.30 18.29
N ARG A 214 -2.69 13.27 18.74
CA ARG A 214 -1.52 13.52 17.89
C ARG A 214 -0.89 12.25 17.32
N ALA A 215 -1.10 11.11 17.97
CA ALA A 215 -0.51 9.86 17.51
C ALA A 215 -1.37 8.65 17.90
N VAL A 216 -1.25 7.59 17.09
CA VAL A 216 -1.95 6.33 17.30
C VAL A 216 -0.95 5.19 17.16
N ASP A 217 -0.89 4.31 18.17
CA ASP A 217 -0.08 3.09 18.15
C ASP A 217 -0.97 1.85 18.28
N PHE A 218 -0.48 0.73 17.80
CA PHE A 218 -1.26 -0.50 17.64
C PHE A 218 -0.52 -1.68 18.25
N MET A 219 -1.26 -2.51 18.97
CA MET A 219 -0.72 -3.68 19.63
C MET A 219 -1.69 -4.86 19.45
N PRO A 220 -1.61 -5.60 18.35
CA PRO A 220 -2.31 -6.89 18.25
C PRO A 220 -1.72 -7.86 19.30
N LEU A 221 -2.55 -8.74 19.82
CA LEU A 221 -2.11 -9.81 20.72
C LEU A 221 -1.25 -10.83 19.97
N ASN A 222 -1.67 -11.18 18.75
CA ASN A 222 -0.94 -12.01 17.81
C ASN A 222 -0.97 -11.38 16.42
N SER A 223 0.11 -10.69 16.06
CA SER A 223 0.24 -10.01 14.77
C SER A 223 0.15 -10.93 13.55
N GLY A 224 0.33 -12.24 13.73
CA GLY A 224 0.14 -13.24 12.67
C GLY A 224 -1.32 -13.41 12.24
N THR A 225 -2.29 -13.11 13.11
CA THR A 225 -3.73 -13.25 12.87
C THR A 225 -4.41 -11.96 12.43
N VAL A 226 -3.70 -10.84 12.43
CA VAL A 226 -4.23 -9.53 12.04
C VAL A 226 -3.54 -9.05 10.77
N HIS A 227 -4.35 -8.76 9.74
CA HIS A 227 -3.85 -8.21 8.48
C HIS A 227 -3.73 -6.69 8.57
N HIS A 228 -4.80 -5.99 8.99
CA HIS A 228 -4.77 -4.57 9.30
C HIS A 228 -5.80 -4.16 10.37
N ILE A 229 -5.60 -2.97 10.93
CA ILE A 229 -6.47 -2.32 11.92
C ILE A 229 -6.68 -0.88 11.51
N ILE A 230 -7.95 -0.44 11.43
CA ILE A 230 -8.33 0.91 11.05
C ILE A 230 -9.26 1.51 12.12
N PRO A 231 -8.80 2.41 13.00
CA PRO A 231 -9.66 3.16 13.87
C PRO A 231 -10.24 4.37 13.13
N SER A 232 -11.56 4.41 13.01
CA SER A 232 -12.29 5.49 12.36
C SER A 232 -13.17 6.24 13.34
N LEU A 233 -13.05 7.55 13.41
CA LEU A 233 -13.86 8.39 14.26
C LEU A 233 -15.25 8.57 13.65
N VAL A 234 -16.29 8.34 14.44
CA VAL A 234 -17.68 8.54 14.12
C VAL A 234 -18.26 9.60 15.06
N SER A 235 -18.80 10.65 14.49
CA SER A 235 -19.40 11.72 15.30
C SER A 235 -20.60 11.23 16.09
N LYS A 236 -20.89 11.88 17.22
CA LYS A 236 -22.07 11.59 18.05
C LYS A 236 -23.36 11.50 17.21
N ASP A 237 -23.56 12.38 16.27
CA ASP A 237 -24.76 12.41 15.43
C ASP A 237 -24.85 11.18 14.50
N GLU A 238 -23.71 10.71 13.99
CA GLU A 238 -23.64 9.47 13.20
C GLU A 238 -23.86 8.25 14.07
N VAL A 239 -23.30 8.21 15.27
CA VAL A 239 -23.52 7.13 16.27
C VAL A 239 -25.01 6.93 16.55
N GLU A 240 -25.76 8.03 16.73
CA GLU A 240 -27.22 7.93 16.96
C GLU A 240 -28.00 7.40 15.73
N LYS A 241 -27.48 7.62 14.52
CA LYS A 241 -28.04 6.98 13.33
C LYS A 241 -27.72 5.49 13.28
N LEU A 242 -26.48 5.11 13.59
CA LEU A 242 -26.03 3.73 13.64
C LEU A 242 -26.86 2.91 14.65
N LYS A 243 -27.11 3.42 15.84
CA LYS A 243 -27.95 2.77 16.86
C LYS A 243 -29.36 2.48 16.39
N LYS A 244 -29.93 3.29 15.49
CA LYS A 244 -31.28 3.07 14.92
C LYS A 244 -31.33 1.93 13.92
N ILE A 245 -30.23 1.57 13.28
CA ILE A 245 -30.16 0.55 12.22
C ILE A 245 -30.07 -0.88 12.82
N LYS A 246 -30.02 -1.03 14.14
CA LYS A 246 -29.78 -2.32 14.83
C LYS A 246 -28.57 -3.05 14.26
N PHE A 247 -27.44 -2.46 14.49
CA PHE A 247 -26.16 -3.08 14.15
C PHE A 247 -25.94 -4.35 14.97
N ASP A 248 -25.78 -5.47 14.30
CA ASP A 248 -25.18 -6.64 14.89
C ASP A 248 -23.70 -6.70 14.45
N PHE A 249 -22.81 -6.26 15.32
CA PHE A 249 -21.36 -6.25 15.07
C PHE A 249 -20.76 -7.67 15.01
N ASP A 250 -21.54 -8.69 15.38
CA ASP A 250 -21.15 -10.10 15.29
C ASP A 250 -21.58 -10.73 13.96
N ASP A 251 -22.37 -10.02 13.12
CA ASP A 251 -22.85 -10.48 11.81
C ASP A 251 -22.35 -9.57 10.68
N ASP A 252 -21.64 -10.13 9.72
CA ASP A 252 -21.11 -9.41 8.54
C ASP A 252 -22.21 -8.87 7.60
N SER A 253 -23.46 -9.22 7.80
CA SER A 253 -24.59 -8.78 6.95
C SER A 253 -24.87 -7.28 6.99
N TRP A 254 -24.38 -6.57 8.00
CA TRP A 254 -24.55 -5.11 8.14
C TRP A 254 -23.66 -4.30 7.20
N LYS A 255 -22.49 -4.83 6.82
CA LYS A 255 -21.48 -4.12 5.99
C LYS A 255 -22.07 -3.65 4.68
N GLN A 256 -22.89 -4.43 4.02
CA GLN A 256 -23.53 -4.06 2.76
C GLN A 256 -24.58 -2.94 2.89
N LYS A 257 -25.15 -2.74 4.12
CA LYS A 257 -26.23 -1.77 4.33
C LYS A 257 -25.75 -0.43 4.87
N SER A 258 -24.63 -0.38 5.56
CA SER A 258 -24.26 0.78 6.38
C SER A 258 -23.21 1.71 5.79
N ILE A 259 -22.31 1.21 4.95
CA ILE A 259 -21.23 2.04 4.39
C ILE A 259 -21.76 3.15 3.50
N GLY A 260 -22.87 2.93 2.79
CA GLY A 260 -23.56 3.99 2.05
C GLY A 260 -24.19 5.08 2.91
N GLU A 261 -24.43 4.82 4.19
CA GLU A 261 -25.12 5.74 5.10
C GLU A 261 -24.17 6.53 6.01
N ILE A 262 -22.98 5.97 6.35
CA ILE A 262 -21.99 6.71 7.14
C ILE A 262 -21.14 7.56 6.20
N LYS A 263 -21.53 8.79 6.04
CA LYS A 263 -20.91 9.72 5.07
C LYS A 263 -19.59 10.32 5.51
N LYS A 264 -19.13 10.10 6.75
CA LYS A 264 -17.90 10.72 7.27
C LYS A 264 -17.23 9.81 8.30
N TYR A 265 -16.40 8.93 7.83
CA TYR A 265 -15.35 8.35 8.65
C TYR A 265 -14.13 9.28 8.62
N ASN A 266 -13.60 9.60 9.78
CA ASN A 266 -12.30 10.24 9.86
C ASN A 266 -11.31 9.21 10.40
N VAL A 267 -10.57 8.59 9.52
CA VAL A 267 -9.56 7.58 9.88
C VAL A 267 -8.49 8.25 10.74
N LEU A 268 -8.27 7.72 11.95
CA LEU A 268 -7.32 8.28 12.92
C LEU A 268 -5.91 7.72 12.73
N GLY A 269 -5.77 6.65 11.98
CA GLY A 269 -4.52 5.98 11.71
C GLY A 269 -4.77 4.64 11.01
N PHE A 270 -3.70 4.01 10.59
CA PHE A 270 -3.72 2.73 9.91
C PHE A 270 -2.55 1.88 10.40
N TRP A 271 -2.82 0.61 10.67
CA TRP A 271 -1.79 -0.36 10.94
C TRP A 271 -1.94 -1.58 10.03
N SER A 272 -0.85 -2.01 9.49
CA SER A 272 -0.65 -3.34 8.92
C SER A 272 0.64 -3.92 9.47
N THR A 273 0.86 -5.21 9.24
CA THR A 273 2.05 -5.93 9.71
C THR A 273 3.33 -5.13 9.41
N GLY A 274 4.05 -4.73 10.48
CA GLY A 274 5.30 -3.96 10.35
C GLY A 274 5.16 -2.44 10.24
N ALA A 275 3.95 -1.90 10.18
CA ALA A 275 3.77 -0.46 10.15
C ALA A 275 4.22 0.21 11.46
N PRO A 276 4.89 1.38 11.39
CA PRO A 276 5.17 2.19 12.57
C PRO A 276 3.89 2.79 13.15
N PRO A 277 3.92 3.35 14.38
CA PRO A 277 2.86 4.20 14.88
C PRO A 277 2.56 5.33 13.89
N PHE A 278 1.30 5.74 13.82
CA PHE A 278 0.96 6.98 13.12
C PHE A 278 1.26 8.17 14.05
N GLU A 279 1.98 9.15 13.53
CA GLU A 279 2.20 10.41 14.21
C GLU A 279 1.78 11.57 13.29
N SER A 280 0.89 12.41 13.80
CA SER A 280 0.51 13.65 13.12
C SER A 280 1.72 14.59 13.01
N PRO A 281 1.80 15.40 11.96
CA PRO A 281 2.81 16.45 11.87
C PRO A 281 2.76 17.41 13.07
N ILE A 282 3.86 18.10 13.33
CA ILE A 282 3.95 19.10 14.40
C ILE A 282 2.80 20.12 14.27
N ASP A 283 2.21 20.51 15.38
CA ASP A 283 1.08 21.45 15.50
C ASP A 283 -0.21 20.97 14.79
N THR A 284 -0.35 19.67 14.58
CA THR A 284 -1.58 19.06 14.03
C THR A 284 -2.07 17.90 14.91
N ALA A 285 -3.38 17.67 14.95
CA ALA A 285 -3.98 16.52 15.63
C ALA A 285 -5.41 16.28 15.12
N PHE A 286 -5.94 15.09 15.37
CA PHE A 286 -7.36 14.79 15.22
C PHE A 286 -8.13 15.22 16.46
N LEU A 287 -9.37 15.65 16.27
CA LEU A 287 -10.25 16.05 17.38
C LEU A 287 -11.27 14.94 17.67
N ILE A 288 -11.33 14.48 18.91
CA ILE A 288 -12.39 13.63 19.44
C ILE A 288 -13.23 14.45 20.41
N ASN A 289 -14.53 14.58 20.17
CA ASN A 289 -15.45 15.29 21.05
C ASN A 289 -16.19 14.34 22.00
N PRO A 290 -16.70 14.82 23.12
CA PRO A 290 -17.56 14.02 23.99
C PRO A 290 -18.77 13.45 23.23
N GLY A 291 -18.93 12.14 23.30
CA GLY A 291 -19.99 11.39 22.63
C GLY A 291 -19.65 10.88 21.22
N ASP A 292 -18.50 11.29 20.64
CA ASP A 292 -17.95 10.62 19.47
C ASP A 292 -17.51 9.21 19.86
N GLN A 293 -17.62 8.26 18.91
CA GLN A 293 -17.17 6.89 19.09
C GLN A 293 -16.16 6.49 17.99
N ILE A 294 -15.52 5.36 18.21
CA ILE A 294 -14.54 4.82 17.27
C ILE A 294 -15.06 3.50 16.71
N VAL A 295 -15.21 3.41 15.40
CA VAL A 295 -15.32 2.14 14.71
C VAL A 295 -13.91 1.60 14.54
N LEU A 296 -13.63 0.49 15.18
CA LEU A 296 -12.38 -0.24 15.03
C LEU A 296 -12.61 -1.38 14.05
N ASP A 297 -12.22 -1.18 12.79
CA ASP A 297 -12.23 -2.23 11.76
C ASP A 297 -10.96 -3.07 11.90
N VAL A 298 -11.14 -4.38 12.02
CA VAL A 298 -10.04 -5.34 12.14
C VAL A 298 -10.21 -6.45 11.12
N HIS A 299 -9.24 -6.56 10.22
CA HIS A 299 -9.14 -7.64 9.25
C HIS A 299 -8.33 -8.80 9.83
N TYR A 300 -9.00 -9.92 10.09
CA TYR A 300 -8.39 -11.12 10.63
C TYR A 300 -8.06 -12.14 9.53
N LYS A 301 -6.97 -12.88 9.72
CA LYS A 301 -6.58 -13.98 8.85
C LYS A 301 -6.29 -15.25 9.65
N THR A 302 -6.54 -16.39 9.04
CA THR A 302 -6.28 -17.72 9.62
C THR A 302 -4.78 -18.07 9.52
N THR A 303 -4.29 -18.84 10.49
CA THR A 303 -2.87 -19.21 10.61
C THR A 303 -2.62 -20.72 10.60
N GLY A 304 -3.66 -21.53 10.33
CA GLY A 304 -3.58 -23.01 10.39
C GLY A 304 -3.86 -23.60 11.79
N LYS A 305 -4.10 -22.76 12.79
CA LYS A 305 -4.48 -23.17 14.17
C LYS A 305 -5.52 -22.21 14.75
N SER A 306 -6.30 -22.70 15.72
CA SER A 306 -7.22 -21.83 16.43
C SER A 306 -6.45 -20.90 17.35
N GLU A 307 -6.72 -19.60 17.26
CA GLU A 307 -6.04 -18.55 18.02
C GLU A 307 -7.06 -17.58 18.62
N ILE A 308 -6.62 -16.79 19.57
CA ILE A 308 -7.43 -15.73 20.20
C ILE A 308 -6.74 -14.41 19.94
N GLU A 309 -7.49 -13.41 19.49
CA GLU A 309 -7.02 -12.06 19.22
C GLU A 309 -7.88 -11.01 19.91
N GLN A 310 -7.25 -10.01 20.49
CA GLN A 310 -7.88 -8.81 21.03
C GLN A 310 -6.92 -7.63 20.86
N PRO A 311 -6.92 -6.99 19.70
CA PRO A 311 -5.98 -5.90 19.43
C PRO A 311 -6.27 -4.70 20.32
N LYS A 312 -5.21 -4.00 20.71
CA LYS A 312 -5.30 -2.74 21.44
C LYS A 312 -4.84 -1.61 20.56
N VAL A 313 -5.51 -0.47 20.65
CA VAL A 313 -5.13 0.77 19.99
C VAL A 313 -4.92 1.84 21.05
N ALA A 314 -3.76 2.47 21.02
CA ALA A 314 -3.36 3.52 21.94
C ALA A 314 -3.41 4.89 21.28
N PHE A 315 -3.89 5.87 21.98
CA PHE A 315 -3.93 7.27 21.55
C PHE A 315 -3.05 8.11 22.46
N TYR A 316 -2.33 9.04 21.84
CA TYR A 316 -1.45 10.00 22.49
C TYR A 316 -1.98 11.40 22.24
N ASN A 317 -2.28 12.11 23.32
CA ASN A 317 -2.99 13.37 23.25
C ASN A 317 -2.04 14.56 23.29
N LEU A 318 -2.45 15.68 22.73
CA LEU A 318 -1.88 16.99 23.02
C LEU A 318 -2.53 17.57 24.27
N LYS A 319 -1.74 18.30 25.07
CA LYS A 319 -2.27 19.04 26.22
C LYS A 319 -3.09 20.26 25.78
N ASP A 320 -2.61 20.93 24.76
CA ASP A 320 -3.21 22.13 24.19
C ASP A 320 -3.74 21.87 22.78
N ALA A 321 -4.68 22.70 22.34
CA ALA A 321 -5.21 22.62 20.99
C ALA A 321 -4.09 22.89 19.96
N PRO A 322 -3.98 22.06 18.90
CA PRO A 322 -3.02 22.31 17.84
C PRO A 322 -3.40 23.53 17.01
N LYS A 323 -2.47 23.98 16.21
CA LYS A 323 -2.73 25.03 15.22
C LYS A 323 -3.76 24.59 14.19
N ASP A 324 -3.63 23.37 13.69
CA ASP A 324 -4.42 22.84 12.60
C ASP A 324 -5.01 21.46 12.96
N GLU A 325 -6.23 21.22 12.51
CA GLU A 325 -6.94 19.96 12.68
C GLU A 325 -6.65 19.02 11.52
N MET A 326 -6.24 17.79 11.83
CA MET A 326 -6.06 16.73 10.85
C MET A 326 -7.40 16.17 10.40
N SER A 327 -7.49 15.84 9.11
CA SER A 327 -8.62 15.13 8.53
C SER A 327 -8.13 14.13 7.50
N VAL A 328 -8.98 13.16 7.15
CA VAL A 328 -8.73 12.23 6.05
C VAL A 328 -9.76 12.47 4.95
N ASN A 329 -9.28 12.62 3.73
CA ASN A 329 -10.11 12.70 2.54
C ASN A 329 -9.92 11.45 1.70
N VAL A 330 -11.03 10.88 1.21
CA VAL A 330 -11.03 9.64 0.44
C VAL A 330 -11.38 9.94 -1.01
N VAL A 331 -10.60 9.42 -1.94
CA VAL A 331 -10.86 9.41 -3.38
C VAL A 331 -11.04 7.96 -3.81
N ALA A 332 -12.28 7.57 -4.09
CA ALA A 332 -12.65 6.20 -4.43
C ALA A 332 -13.22 6.11 -5.85
N ALA A 333 -13.02 4.98 -6.51
CA ALA A 333 -13.77 4.63 -7.70
C ALA A 333 -15.23 4.33 -7.32
N GLY A 334 -16.12 4.49 -8.29
CA GLY A 334 -17.47 3.94 -8.22
C GLY A 334 -17.45 2.41 -8.36
N ASP A 335 -18.47 1.88 -9.03
CA ASP A 335 -18.58 0.43 -9.22
C ASP A 335 -17.41 -0.15 -10.02
N ILE A 336 -16.76 -1.14 -9.45
CA ILE A 336 -15.77 -2.00 -10.09
C ILE A 336 -16.50 -3.27 -10.55
N TYR A 337 -16.25 -3.67 -11.79
CA TYR A 337 -16.81 -4.89 -12.36
C TYR A 337 -15.79 -5.48 -13.33
N VAL A 338 -15.25 -6.67 -13.01
CA VAL A 338 -14.20 -7.32 -13.80
C VAL A 338 -14.62 -8.73 -14.16
N GLN A 339 -14.79 -8.99 -15.48
CA GLN A 339 -15.15 -10.31 -15.99
C GLN A 339 -14.03 -11.33 -15.79
N PRO A 340 -14.37 -12.65 -15.72
CA PRO A 340 -13.36 -13.70 -15.73
C PRO A 340 -12.46 -13.61 -16.97
N GLY A 341 -11.14 -13.65 -16.77
CA GLY A 341 -10.14 -13.57 -17.83
C GLY A 341 -9.78 -12.16 -18.28
N GLU A 342 -10.45 -11.14 -17.74
CA GLU A 342 -10.26 -9.73 -18.13
C GLU A 342 -9.12 -9.08 -17.34
N VAL A 343 -8.41 -8.15 -18.03
CA VAL A 343 -7.52 -7.18 -17.42
C VAL A 343 -8.11 -5.79 -17.63
N SER A 344 -8.55 -5.16 -16.54
CA SER A 344 -9.30 -3.89 -16.58
C SER A 344 -8.56 -2.77 -15.87
N ARG A 345 -8.93 -1.52 -16.20
CA ARG A 345 -8.43 -0.33 -15.52
C ARG A 345 -9.58 0.56 -15.07
N PHE A 346 -9.52 0.94 -13.80
CA PHE A 346 -10.49 1.86 -13.20
C PHE A 346 -9.84 3.16 -12.79
N TYR A 347 -10.68 4.18 -12.65
CA TYR A 347 -10.27 5.55 -12.33
C TYR A 347 -11.14 6.09 -11.21
N ALA A 348 -10.52 6.88 -10.32
CA ALA A 348 -11.21 7.71 -9.36
C ALA A 348 -10.74 9.16 -9.50
N ILE A 349 -11.64 10.10 -9.33
CA ILE A 349 -11.35 11.54 -9.43
C ILE A 349 -11.95 12.22 -8.22
N GLY A 350 -11.10 12.80 -7.38
CA GLY A 350 -11.52 13.59 -6.24
C GLY A 350 -12.21 14.90 -6.65
N ASN A 351 -12.98 15.42 -5.74
CA ASN A 351 -13.56 16.76 -5.88
C ASN A 351 -12.46 17.82 -5.98
N LYS A 352 -12.78 18.96 -6.57
CA LYS A 352 -11.88 20.13 -6.51
C LYS A 352 -11.72 20.58 -5.05
N THR A 353 -10.48 20.87 -4.64
CA THR A 353 -10.25 21.51 -3.34
C THR A 353 -11.01 22.83 -3.26
N LYS A 354 -11.76 23.02 -2.18
CA LYS A 354 -12.53 24.24 -1.92
C LYS A 354 -11.74 25.26 -1.09
N VAL A 355 -10.75 24.77 -0.37
CA VAL A 355 -9.81 25.56 0.45
C VAL A 355 -8.40 25.08 0.15
N LYS A 356 -7.40 25.87 0.52
CA LYS A 356 -6.01 25.44 0.46
C LYS A 356 -5.84 24.25 1.41
N THR A 357 -5.30 23.16 0.88
CA THR A 357 -5.19 21.87 1.57
C THR A 357 -3.73 21.43 1.57
N THR A 358 -3.26 20.89 2.68
CA THR A 358 -1.89 20.37 2.79
C THR A 358 -1.96 18.88 3.08
N ILE A 359 -1.39 18.05 2.17
CA ILE A 359 -1.31 16.59 2.33
C ILE A 359 0.01 16.23 3.00
N TYR A 360 -0.03 15.34 4.00
CA TYR A 360 1.13 14.88 4.77
C TYR A 360 1.44 13.40 4.57
N ALA A 361 0.39 12.57 4.39
CA ALA A 361 0.54 11.14 4.14
C ALA A 361 -0.55 10.64 3.20
N VAL A 362 -0.31 9.51 2.57
CA VAL A 362 -1.24 8.89 1.61
C VAL A 362 -1.30 7.38 1.82
N TRP A 363 -2.50 6.82 1.68
CA TRP A 363 -2.73 5.39 1.78
C TRP A 363 -3.48 4.87 0.55
N PRO A 364 -2.79 4.13 -0.35
CA PRO A 364 -3.42 3.44 -1.48
C PRO A 364 -4.03 2.13 -1.03
N HIS A 365 -5.21 1.78 -1.59
CA HIS A 365 -5.89 0.53 -1.28
C HIS A 365 -6.53 -0.12 -2.51
N MET A 366 -6.30 -1.41 -2.67
CA MET A 366 -6.93 -2.37 -3.58
C MET A 366 -6.90 -3.75 -2.92
N HIS A 367 -7.65 -4.73 -3.49
CA HIS A 367 -7.63 -6.10 -3.02
C HIS A 367 -6.73 -7.02 -3.90
N TYR A 368 -7.08 -8.32 -3.97
CA TYR A 368 -6.20 -9.38 -4.46
C TYR A 368 -5.91 -9.36 -5.96
N ILE A 369 -6.86 -8.96 -6.80
CA ILE A 369 -6.61 -8.92 -8.25
C ILE A 369 -6.00 -7.61 -8.73
N GLY A 370 -5.77 -6.65 -7.84
CA GLY A 370 -5.02 -5.44 -8.10
C GLY A 370 -3.61 -5.71 -8.61
N ARG A 371 -3.14 -4.92 -9.60
CA ARG A 371 -1.80 -5.07 -10.20
C ARG A 371 -0.96 -3.81 -10.11
N THR A 372 -1.55 -2.67 -10.43
CA THR A 372 -0.85 -1.39 -10.35
C THR A 372 -1.75 -0.34 -9.74
N PHE A 373 -1.15 0.57 -9.00
CA PHE A 373 -1.81 1.75 -8.43
C PHE A 373 -1.05 3.01 -8.80
N LYS A 374 -1.75 4.09 -9.17
CA LYS A 374 -1.13 5.37 -9.43
C LYS A 374 -2.03 6.52 -9.02
N ALA A 375 -1.48 7.50 -8.31
CA ALA A 375 -2.18 8.74 -7.97
C ALA A 375 -1.32 9.97 -8.26
N TRP A 376 -1.99 11.05 -8.69
CA TRP A 376 -1.37 12.33 -8.96
C TRP A 376 -2.34 13.48 -8.70
N VAL A 377 -1.78 14.65 -8.49
CA VAL A 377 -2.53 15.92 -8.39
C VAL A 377 -2.49 16.63 -9.74
N LYS A 378 -3.63 17.13 -10.20
CA LYS A 378 -3.72 18.16 -11.25
C LYS A 378 -4.00 19.51 -10.61
N PHE A 379 -3.10 20.45 -10.83
CA PHE A 379 -3.18 21.80 -10.30
C PHE A 379 -4.05 22.71 -11.17
N PRO A 380 -4.60 23.79 -10.62
CA PRO A 380 -5.42 24.73 -11.39
C PRO A 380 -4.71 25.33 -12.60
N GLU A 381 -3.39 25.52 -12.50
CA GLU A 381 -2.52 26.04 -13.55
C GLU A 381 -2.30 25.05 -14.71
N GLY A 382 -2.85 23.82 -14.61
CA GLY A 382 -2.85 22.82 -15.67
C GLY A 382 -1.74 21.77 -15.59
N TYR A 383 -0.68 21.96 -14.78
CA TYR A 383 0.36 20.96 -14.58
C TYR A 383 -0.06 19.87 -13.57
N SER A 384 0.67 18.77 -13.55
CA SER A 384 0.42 17.67 -12.60
C SER A 384 1.69 17.28 -11.85
N LYS A 385 1.52 16.84 -10.60
CA LYS A 385 2.59 16.23 -9.80
C LYS A 385 2.20 14.83 -9.34
N PRO A 386 3.11 13.85 -9.37
CA PRO A 386 2.85 12.53 -8.84
C PRO A 386 2.70 12.57 -7.32
N LEU A 387 1.79 11.76 -6.79
CA LEU A 387 1.67 11.46 -5.36
C LEU A 387 2.32 10.12 -5.04
N ILE A 388 1.91 9.06 -5.75
CA ILE A 388 2.47 7.72 -5.58
C ILE A 388 2.24 6.89 -6.84
N ALA A 389 3.16 5.95 -7.12
CA ALA A 389 2.93 4.86 -8.05
C ALA A 389 3.42 3.54 -7.44
N ILE A 390 2.64 2.48 -7.64
CA ILE A 390 2.96 1.10 -7.28
C ILE A 390 2.78 0.27 -8.54
N GLU A 391 3.87 -0.32 -9.04
CA GLU A 391 3.88 -1.10 -10.29
C GLU A 391 3.63 -2.60 -10.06
N SER A 392 3.81 -3.05 -8.82
CA SER A 392 3.52 -4.42 -8.40
C SER A 392 2.76 -4.36 -7.09
N TRP A 393 1.44 -4.20 -7.20
CA TRP A 393 0.55 -4.20 -6.06
C TRP A 393 0.66 -5.52 -5.29
N ASP A 394 0.61 -5.41 -3.98
CA ASP A 394 0.66 -6.54 -3.08
C ASP A 394 -0.32 -6.32 -1.94
N PRO A 395 -1.45 -7.03 -1.91
CA PRO A 395 -2.49 -6.82 -0.89
C PRO A 395 -2.00 -7.11 0.53
N GLU A 396 -0.95 -7.91 0.70
CA GLU A 396 -0.35 -8.18 2.01
C GLU A 396 0.43 -6.98 2.58
N TRP A 397 0.80 -6.00 1.74
CA TRP A 397 1.66 -4.88 2.12
C TRP A 397 1.02 -3.53 1.78
N GLN A 398 -0.01 -3.19 2.52
CA GLN A 398 -0.75 -1.94 2.38
C GLN A 398 -0.19 -0.91 3.37
N LEU A 399 0.80 -0.13 2.94
CA LEU A 399 1.51 0.80 3.81
C LEU A 399 0.91 2.21 3.72
N LEU A 400 0.94 2.93 4.85
CA LEU A 400 0.76 4.37 4.89
C LEU A 400 2.09 5.04 4.51
N TYR A 401 2.07 5.90 3.51
CA TYR A 401 3.25 6.58 2.98
C TYR A 401 3.28 8.03 3.44
N HIS A 402 4.16 8.35 4.37
CA HIS A 402 4.39 9.73 4.82
C HIS A 402 5.21 10.50 3.80
N LEU A 403 4.71 11.64 3.33
CA LEU A 403 5.44 12.49 2.39
C LEU A 403 6.68 13.08 3.07
N LYS A 404 7.81 13.10 2.37
CA LYS A 404 9.06 13.72 2.85
C LYS A 404 8.89 15.21 3.11
N SER A 405 8.16 15.87 2.21
CA SER A 405 7.72 17.25 2.35
C SER A 405 6.21 17.33 2.11
N PRO A 406 5.45 18.04 2.95
CA PRO A 406 4.03 18.21 2.74
C PRO A 406 3.70 18.78 1.37
N MET A 407 2.64 18.29 0.72
CA MET A 407 2.19 18.78 -0.57
C MET A 407 1.05 19.76 -0.41
N VAL A 408 1.30 21.03 -0.73
CA VAL A 408 0.28 22.07 -0.69
C VAL A 408 -0.53 22.09 -1.97
N LEU A 409 -1.85 22.00 -1.83
CA LEU A 409 -2.85 22.06 -2.90
C LEU A 409 -3.57 23.40 -2.83
N PRO A 410 -3.42 24.28 -3.82
CA PRO A 410 -4.24 25.48 -3.94
C PRO A 410 -5.70 25.10 -4.25
N ILE A 411 -6.62 26.07 -4.05
CA ILE A 411 -8.03 25.93 -4.39
C ILE A 411 -8.16 25.54 -5.88
N GLY A 412 -9.04 24.57 -6.17
CA GLY A 412 -9.27 24.08 -7.52
C GLY A 412 -8.39 22.90 -7.94
N SER A 413 -7.44 22.45 -7.12
CA SER A 413 -6.68 21.23 -7.37
C SER A 413 -7.58 20.00 -7.38
N LYS A 414 -7.20 18.96 -8.15
CA LYS A 414 -7.90 17.67 -8.19
C LYS A 414 -6.93 16.52 -8.03
N ILE A 415 -7.37 15.50 -7.29
CA ILE A 415 -6.67 14.22 -7.17
C ILE A 415 -7.21 13.27 -8.23
N TYR A 416 -6.32 12.56 -8.90
CA TYR A 416 -6.63 11.48 -9.83
C TYR A 416 -5.98 10.21 -9.36
N VAL A 417 -6.72 9.11 -9.45
CA VAL A 417 -6.28 7.78 -9.07
C VAL A 417 -6.60 6.81 -10.20
N THR A 418 -5.73 5.84 -10.44
CA THR A 418 -6.01 4.72 -11.35
C THR A 418 -5.45 3.43 -10.79
N GLY A 419 -6.22 2.35 -10.92
CA GLY A 419 -5.83 0.99 -10.60
C GLY A 419 -5.99 0.08 -11.80
N THR A 420 -5.10 -0.90 -11.98
CA THR A 420 -5.28 -2.00 -12.95
C THR A 420 -5.50 -3.29 -12.20
N TYR A 421 -6.37 -4.15 -12.75
CA TYR A 421 -6.84 -5.39 -12.17
C TYR A 421 -6.71 -6.51 -13.18
N ASP A 422 -6.33 -7.71 -12.71
CA ASP A 422 -6.15 -8.90 -13.55
C ASP A 422 -6.98 -10.06 -12.97
N ASN A 423 -8.18 -10.26 -13.51
CA ASN A 423 -9.08 -11.35 -13.15
C ASN A 423 -8.86 -12.58 -14.04
N SER A 424 -7.64 -12.83 -14.48
CA SER A 424 -7.31 -14.01 -15.29
C SER A 424 -6.83 -15.19 -14.42
N SER A 425 -6.91 -16.39 -14.98
CA SER A 425 -6.33 -17.60 -14.39
C SER A 425 -4.80 -17.59 -14.31
N LYS A 426 -4.14 -16.62 -14.96
CA LYS A 426 -2.68 -16.44 -14.92
C LYS A 426 -2.25 -15.60 -13.72
N ASN A 427 -3.18 -14.89 -13.08
CA ASN A 427 -2.90 -14.15 -11.87
C ASN A 427 -2.84 -15.11 -10.67
N PRO A 428 -1.66 -15.37 -10.07
CA PRO A 428 -1.52 -16.32 -8.97
C PRO A 428 -2.20 -15.84 -7.67
N ARG A 429 -2.61 -14.54 -7.62
CA ARG A 429 -3.33 -13.94 -6.49
C ARG A 429 -4.83 -13.87 -6.70
N ASN A 430 -5.36 -14.39 -7.80
CA ASN A 430 -6.80 -14.45 -8.00
C ASN A 430 -7.44 -15.35 -6.92
N PRO A 431 -8.36 -14.82 -6.09
CA PRO A 431 -8.95 -15.61 -5.02
C PRO A 431 -9.92 -16.68 -5.52
N ASN A 432 -10.25 -16.67 -6.83
CA ASN A 432 -11.17 -17.61 -7.46
C ASN A 432 -10.47 -18.47 -8.53
N PHE A 433 -10.58 -19.79 -8.40
CA PHE A 433 -10.12 -20.69 -9.44
C PHE A 433 -11.20 -21.75 -9.73
N PRO A 434 -11.81 -21.77 -10.94
CA PRO A 434 -11.62 -20.82 -12.05
C PRO A 434 -12.05 -19.39 -11.68
N PRO A 435 -11.56 -18.38 -12.41
CA PRO A 435 -11.95 -16.99 -12.18
C PRO A 435 -13.47 -16.80 -12.24
N LYS A 436 -14.01 -15.96 -11.36
CA LYS A 436 -15.42 -15.55 -11.29
C LYS A 436 -15.54 -14.05 -11.55
N VAL A 437 -16.73 -13.57 -11.82
CA VAL A 437 -17.00 -12.12 -11.82
C VAL A 437 -16.58 -11.55 -10.45
N ILE A 438 -15.88 -10.43 -10.48
CA ILE A 438 -15.49 -9.65 -9.31
C ILE A 438 -16.16 -8.30 -9.39
N GLU A 439 -16.82 -7.92 -8.31
CA GLU A 439 -17.56 -6.67 -8.16
C GLU A 439 -16.96 -5.81 -7.05
N SER A 440 -17.44 -4.58 -6.92
CA SER A 440 -17.11 -3.73 -5.78
C SER A 440 -17.62 -4.34 -4.48
N GLY A 441 -16.77 -4.39 -3.46
CA GLY A 441 -17.16 -4.87 -2.14
C GLY A 441 -16.00 -4.85 -1.15
N GLU A 442 -16.31 -5.09 0.10
CA GLU A 442 -15.34 -5.06 1.21
C GLU A 442 -14.62 -6.38 1.42
N SER A 443 -15.24 -7.48 0.98
CA SER A 443 -14.58 -8.79 1.07
C SER A 443 -13.29 -8.78 0.27
N SER A 444 -12.26 -9.44 0.77
CA SER A 444 -10.99 -9.62 0.04
C SER A 444 -11.16 -10.31 -1.33
N LYS A 445 -12.31 -10.99 -1.54
CA LYS A 445 -12.66 -11.61 -2.83
C LYS A 445 -13.34 -10.64 -3.82
N ASP A 446 -13.83 -9.51 -3.32
CA ASP A 446 -14.34 -8.40 -4.11
C ASP A 446 -13.19 -7.44 -4.44
N GLU A 447 -13.45 -6.25 -4.98
CA GLU A 447 -12.42 -5.26 -5.27
C GLU A 447 -12.81 -3.85 -4.85
N MET A 448 -11.77 -3.10 -4.52
CA MET A 448 -11.84 -1.68 -4.23
C MET A 448 -10.75 -0.92 -4.98
N LEU A 449 -10.98 0.36 -5.21
CA LEU A 449 -9.95 1.34 -5.58
C LEU A 449 -10.21 2.58 -4.76
N PHE A 450 -9.46 2.78 -3.70
CA PHE A 450 -9.52 4.05 -3.01
C PHE A 450 -8.15 4.53 -2.53
N PHE A 451 -8.11 5.80 -2.24
CA PHE A 451 -6.90 6.52 -1.89
C PHE A 451 -7.22 7.51 -0.79
N GLU A 452 -6.64 7.31 0.37
CA GLU A 452 -6.80 8.19 1.50
C GLU A 452 -5.67 9.21 1.57
N LEU A 453 -6.04 10.44 1.91
CA LEU A 453 -5.13 11.56 2.05
C LEU A 453 -5.25 12.13 3.47
N PHE A 454 -4.23 11.95 4.25
CA PHE A 454 -4.08 12.56 5.57
C PHE A 454 -3.67 14.01 5.37
N GLN A 455 -4.56 14.94 5.71
CA GLN A 455 -4.46 16.33 5.29
C GLN A 455 -4.90 17.32 6.36
N VAL A 456 -4.52 18.55 6.16
CA VAL A 456 -5.05 19.73 6.86
C VAL A 456 -5.72 20.63 5.84
N GLU A 457 -6.91 21.10 6.13
CA GLU A 457 -7.62 22.12 5.36
C GLU A 457 -7.49 23.50 6.06
N GLU A 458 -7.06 24.51 5.32
CA GLU A 458 -6.97 25.86 5.85
C GLU A 458 -8.37 26.37 6.21
N LYS A 459 -8.59 26.66 7.50
CA LYS A 459 -9.89 27.20 7.96
C LYS A 459 -10.16 28.52 7.25
N PRO A 460 -11.38 28.73 6.74
CA PRO A 460 -11.74 30.00 6.14
C PRO A 460 -11.46 31.13 7.14
N LYS A 461 -10.72 32.14 6.72
CA LYS A 461 -10.59 33.36 7.54
C LYS A 461 -11.98 33.94 7.72
N ILE A 462 -12.57 33.77 8.90
CA ILE A 462 -13.78 34.47 9.27
C ILE A 462 -13.37 35.95 9.25
N GLY A 463 -13.79 36.67 8.20
CA GLY A 463 -13.58 38.08 8.08
C GLY A 463 -14.16 38.73 9.35
N LYS A 464 -13.34 39.41 10.12
CA LYS A 464 -13.87 40.30 11.17
C LYS A 464 -14.83 41.24 10.44
N GLY A 465 -16.13 40.97 10.64
CA GLY A 465 -17.16 41.85 10.11
C GLY A 465 -16.80 43.30 10.49
N LYS A 466 -16.77 44.16 9.48
CA LYS A 466 -16.63 45.60 9.66
C LYS A 466 -17.88 46.15 10.34
#